data_c971f395322348eceff22571482631c8
#
_entry.id   c971f395322348eceff22571482631c8
#
_cell.length_a   1.000
_cell.length_b   1.000
_cell.length_c   1.000
_cell.angle_alpha   90.00
_cell.angle_beta   90.00
_cell.angle_gamma   90.00
#
_symmetry.space_group_name_H-M   'P 1'
#
loop_
_entity.id
_entity.type
_entity.pdbx_description
1 polymer ?
#
loop_
_entity_poly.entity_id
_entity_poly.type
_entity_poly.pdbx_seq_one_letter_code
_entity_poly.pdbx_strand_id
1 'polypeptide(L)'
;HDFKPNPQGHTGGSLNMVPAYVGYMLANAVTGMTRSWVMGQGHCVAAIDSVNLLLDNMLTRHAERYDVSDAGLTRYVNDFYSYKLDAYGHQDSPLGSHVNVNTAGGALEGGYLGFADLQYVHMPLPGERLVAFLSDGAFEEQRGSDWAPRWWRAEDSGMVVPIMIFNGRRIDQRSMMAMEGGVEWFKCHLRNYDFDPFEFDGTDPAAFACAIIESERLLQQRAEQVLAGGAGYPVKIPYGIAVAQKGAGFYGAGTNDAHGLPLGTNPREDPDAVAHFNAGARRLFVPPQTLSQARLQMQNHGMSGRMREKDHPIANRAVQLEQAPQLALRDPQAGASISPMNGIDDAFLAFVKANPALRPRVGNPDEMRSNRMDGALDYLRHRVTLPEAGVAEAVDGAVITALNEEAVICACLGNKGGINLAVTYEAFAPKMLGALRQEVIWSEHLLSVGRDPGWLSLPLVLTSNTYENGKNERSHQDTAMCEAMLAESSNVSRVLFAVDYNTAAAALETCLASRGRIFTVVVPKSDMPLFFGPEQARRLLREGALVLIPGEPSAQQPRVILSAIGAFQLQQVLRAASRLEEKRIACRVNYIIEPGRFRDPRGSRE
;
A
#
# COMPACT_ATOMS: atom_id res chain seq x y z
N HIS A 1 21.79 34.60 4.63
CA HIS A 1 22.75 33.52 4.36
C HIS A 1 22.32 32.16 4.92
N ASP A 2 21.28 32.13 5.74
CA ASP A 2 20.81 30.94 6.42
C ASP A 2 19.79 30.12 5.61
N PHE A 3 19.35 30.67 4.46
CA PHE A 3 18.46 29.96 3.56
C PHE A 3 19.20 28.86 2.76
N LYS A 4 18.51 27.75 2.56
CA LYS A 4 18.96 26.66 1.71
C LYS A 4 19.24 27.16 0.28
N PRO A 5 20.30 26.67 -0.41
CA PRO A 5 20.61 27.10 -1.79
C PRO A 5 19.45 26.93 -2.77
N ASN A 6 18.75 25.82 -2.67
CA ASN A 6 17.57 25.50 -3.50
C ASN A 6 16.40 25.15 -2.59
N PRO A 7 15.70 26.16 -2.02
CA PRO A 7 14.58 25.90 -1.14
C PRO A 7 13.41 25.37 -1.97
N GLN A 8 12.92 24.20 -1.58
CA GLN A 8 11.76 23.56 -2.19
C GLN A 8 10.93 22.87 -1.12
N GLY A 9 9.68 22.58 -1.44
CA GLY A 9 8.77 21.87 -0.57
C GLY A 9 7.31 22.19 -0.90
N HIS A 10 6.42 21.61 -0.13
CA HIS A 10 4.97 21.79 -0.25
C HIS A 10 4.47 22.57 0.97
N THR A 11 4.69 23.87 0.96
CA THR A 11 4.45 24.77 2.13
C THR A 11 2.99 24.77 2.55
N GLY A 12 2.06 25.00 1.61
CA GLY A 12 0.65 25.19 1.95
C GLY A 12 -0.01 23.94 2.51
N GLY A 13 0.22 22.80 1.91
CA GLY A 13 -0.28 21.53 2.40
C GLY A 13 0.32 21.14 3.76
N SER A 14 1.63 21.35 3.93
CA SER A 14 2.32 21.04 5.19
C SER A 14 1.81 21.93 6.34
N LEU A 15 1.60 23.23 6.09
CA LEU A 15 1.02 24.14 7.10
C LEU A 15 -0.39 23.74 7.51
N ASN A 16 -1.21 23.23 6.59
CA ASN A 16 -2.54 22.69 6.94
C ASN A 16 -2.45 21.33 7.67
N MET A 17 -1.40 20.57 7.45
CA MET A 17 -1.22 19.28 8.12
C MET A 17 -0.68 19.41 9.55
N VAL A 18 0.02 20.50 9.89
CA VAL A 18 0.56 20.72 11.25
C VAL A 18 -0.53 20.66 12.32
N PRO A 19 -1.65 21.44 12.24
CA PRO A 19 -2.74 21.35 13.22
C PRO A 19 -3.32 19.93 13.32
N ALA A 20 -3.45 19.23 12.18
CA ALA A 20 -3.98 17.87 12.14
C ALA A 20 -3.10 16.88 12.92
N TYR A 21 -1.78 16.92 12.67
CA TYR A 21 -0.87 15.99 13.33
C TYR A 21 -0.63 16.34 14.81
N VAL A 22 -0.62 17.62 15.15
CA VAL A 22 -0.61 18.06 16.58
C VAL A 22 -1.89 17.60 17.28
N GLY A 23 -3.06 17.75 16.64
CA GLY A 23 -4.34 17.26 17.16
C GLY A 23 -4.37 15.75 17.37
N TYR A 24 -3.78 14.99 16.43
CA TYR A 24 -3.59 13.55 16.59
C TYR A 24 -2.72 13.21 17.82
N MET A 25 -1.59 13.87 17.98
CA MET A 25 -0.73 13.70 19.17
C MET A 25 -1.45 14.08 20.45
N LEU A 26 -2.24 15.15 20.42
CA LEU A 26 -3.06 15.59 21.56
C LEU A 26 -4.14 14.56 21.90
N ALA A 27 -4.84 14.01 20.92
CA ALA A 27 -5.83 12.95 21.14
C ALA A 27 -5.20 11.71 21.78
N ASN A 28 -4.00 11.31 21.31
CA ASN A 28 -3.25 10.21 21.91
C ASN A 28 -2.86 10.52 23.38
N ALA A 29 -2.33 11.71 23.63
CA ALA A 29 -1.89 12.12 24.96
C ALA A 29 -3.04 12.20 25.97
N VAL A 30 -4.15 12.83 25.59
CA VAL A 30 -5.31 13.03 26.48
C VAL A 30 -6.05 11.73 26.81
N THR A 31 -6.14 10.82 25.82
CA THR A 31 -6.84 9.54 26.02
C THR A 31 -5.95 8.43 26.59
N GLY A 32 -4.64 8.62 26.62
CA GLY A 32 -3.68 7.57 27.00
C GLY A 32 -3.62 6.41 25.97
N MET A 33 -4.15 6.60 24.76
CA MET A 33 -4.19 5.58 23.71
C MET A 33 -3.32 6.00 22.53
N THR A 34 -2.53 5.07 22.02
CA THR A 34 -1.73 5.30 20.80
C THR A 34 -2.47 4.75 19.59
N ARG A 35 -2.68 5.62 18.60
CA ARG A 35 -3.32 5.30 17.32
C ARG A 35 -2.27 5.16 16.23
N SER A 36 -2.53 4.35 15.24
CA SER A 36 -1.83 4.46 13.95
C SER A 36 -2.41 5.61 13.12
N TRP A 37 -1.70 6.01 12.08
CA TRP A 37 -2.18 7.02 11.14
C TRP A 37 -1.73 6.71 9.72
N VAL A 38 -2.48 7.24 8.76
CA VAL A 38 -2.14 7.26 7.33
C VAL A 38 -2.44 8.64 6.77
N MET A 39 -1.68 9.08 5.78
CA MET A 39 -1.83 10.38 5.16
C MET A 39 -1.80 10.22 3.63
N GLY A 40 -2.92 10.52 2.96
CA GLY A 40 -3.03 10.45 1.50
C GLY A 40 -2.24 11.54 0.78
N GLN A 41 -2.02 12.69 1.42
CA GLN A 41 -1.17 13.78 0.91
C GLN A 41 0.30 13.63 1.37
N GLY A 42 0.96 12.57 0.93
CA GLY A 42 2.33 12.23 1.35
C GLY A 42 3.37 13.36 1.19
N HIS A 43 3.14 14.30 0.26
CA HIS A 43 3.98 15.49 0.09
C HIS A 43 3.96 16.47 1.29
N CYS A 44 3.03 16.31 2.24
CA CYS A 44 2.95 17.12 3.47
C CYS A 44 3.84 16.59 4.61
N VAL A 45 4.76 15.70 4.32
CA VAL A 45 5.65 15.04 5.29
C VAL A 45 6.46 16.01 6.17
N ALA A 46 6.76 17.22 5.68
CA ALA A 46 7.46 18.23 6.47
C ALA A 46 6.73 18.59 7.78
N ALA A 47 5.40 18.56 7.77
CA ALA A 47 4.60 18.76 8.98
C ALA A 47 4.83 17.64 10.00
N ILE A 48 4.82 16.40 9.54
CA ILE A 48 5.02 15.22 10.38
C ILE A 48 6.40 15.22 11.01
N ASP A 49 7.43 15.41 10.19
CA ASP A 49 8.82 15.43 10.63
C ASP A 49 9.08 16.57 11.62
N SER A 50 8.56 17.77 11.36
CA SER A 50 8.74 18.93 12.25
C SER A 50 8.08 18.73 13.61
N VAL A 51 6.87 18.18 13.66
CA VAL A 51 6.17 17.91 14.92
C VAL A 51 6.87 16.78 15.69
N ASN A 52 7.30 15.71 15.03
CA ASN A 52 8.06 14.64 15.68
C ASN A 52 9.39 15.13 16.24
N LEU A 53 10.10 16.01 15.51
CA LEU A 53 11.34 16.64 15.99
C LEU A 53 11.05 17.50 17.25
N LEU A 54 10.02 18.33 17.21
CA LEU A 54 9.64 19.20 18.32
C LEU A 54 9.24 18.41 19.58
N LEU A 55 8.56 17.28 19.42
CA LEU A 55 8.07 16.43 20.51
C LEU A 55 9.04 15.32 20.92
N ASP A 56 10.24 15.28 20.33
CA ASP A 56 11.24 14.24 20.60
C ASP A 56 10.69 12.81 20.30
N ASN A 57 9.94 12.70 19.23
CA ASN A 57 9.33 11.45 18.76
C ASN A 57 9.97 10.92 17.47
N MET A 58 11.18 11.36 17.15
CA MET A 58 11.95 10.85 16.01
C MET A 58 12.47 9.44 16.29
N LEU A 59 12.62 8.63 15.24
CA LEU A 59 13.35 7.37 15.32
C LEU A 59 14.80 7.64 15.77
N THR A 60 15.41 6.74 16.54
CA THR A 60 16.72 6.91 17.18
C THR A 60 17.79 7.45 16.22
N ARG A 61 17.93 6.85 15.04
CA ARG A 61 18.90 7.29 14.01
C ARG A 61 18.69 8.73 13.53
N HIS A 62 17.46 9.24 13.57
CA HIS A 62 17.16 10.62 13.19
C HIS A 62 17.31 11.56 14.38
N ALA A 63 16.97 11.12 15.58
CA ALA A 63 17.18 11.86 16.82
C ALA A 63 18.67 12.12 17.10
N GLU A 64 19.56 11.22 16.69
CA GLU A 64 21.01 11.41 16.77
C GLU A 64 21.54 12.50 15.82
N ARG A 65 20.80 12.77 14.75
CA ARG A 65 21.22 13.71 13.70
C ARG A 65 20.52 15.07 13.82
N TYR A 66 19.28 15.11 14.27
CA TYR A 66 18.43 16.28 14.30
C TYR A 66 17.90 16.55 15.72
N ASP A 67 18.12 17.76 16.18
CA ASP A 67 17.60 18.27 17.43
C ASP A 67 17.07 19.70 17.28
N VAL A 68 16.50 20.28 18.33
CA VAL A 68 15.95 21.63 18.33
C VAL A 68 16.99 22.73 18.56
N SER A 69 18.27 22.41 18.52
CA SER A 69 19.36 23.42 18.51
C SER A 69 19.44 24.10 17.13
N ASP A 70 20.09 25.29 17.10
CA ASP A 70 20.33 26.00 15.83
C ASP A 70 21.07 25.11 14.81
N ALA A 71 22.05 24.35 15.28
CA ALA A 71 22.82 23.43 14.41
C ALA A 71 21.96 22.25 13.93
N GLY A 72 21.13 21.67 14.81
CA GLY A 72 20.23 20.57 14.46
C GLY A 72 19.14 21.01 13.49
N LEU A 73 18.50 22.16 13.71
CA LEU A 73 17.49 22.72 12.82
C LEU A 73 18.08 23.13 11.46
N THR A 74 19.28 23.70 11.42
CA THR A 74 19.98 24.04 10.18
C THR A 74 20.26 22.77 9.37
N ARG A 75 20.72 21.71 10.02
CA ARG A 75 20.95 20.42 9.37
C ARG A 75 19.65 19.81 8.84
N TYR A 76 18.59 19.82 9.66
CA TYR A 76 17.28 19.34 9.27
C TYR A 76 16.76 20.02 8.00
N VAL A 77 16.80 21.36 7.93
CA VAL A 77 16.38 22.13 6.76
C VAL A 77 17.24 21.82 5.53
N ASN A 78 18.56 21.69 5.70
CA ASN A 78 19.48 21.42 4.57
C ASN A 78 19.31 19.99 4.03
N ASP A 79 19.03 19.01 4.90
CA ASP A 79 18.86 17.62 4.49
C ASP A 79 17.49 17.36 3.86
N PHE A 80 16.47 18.16 4.18
CA PHE A 80 15.14 18.02 3.58
C PHE A 80 15.21 18.29 2.07
N TYR A 81 14.83 17.32 1.23
CA TYR A 81 15.03 17.34 -0.22
C TYR A 81 16.49 17.64 -0.60
N SER A 82 17.43 16.82 -0.13
CA SER A 82 18.86 17.01 -0.42
C SER A 82 19.21 16.82 -1.89
N TYR A 83 18.36 16.14 -2.67
CA TYR A 83 18.58 15.77 -4.09
C TYR A 83 19.80 14.89 -4.37
N LYS A 84 20.41 14.36 -3.34
CA LYS A 84 21.45 13.35 -3.50
C LYS A 84 20.80 11.99 -3.59
N LEU A 85 21.19 11.23 -4.59
CA LEU A 85 20.69 9.88 -4.83
C LEU A 85 21.84 8.88 -4.70
N ASP A 86 21.53 7.68 -4.23
CA ASP A 86 22.42 6.53 -4.29
C ASP A 86 22.43 5.90 -5.71
N ALA A 87 23.19 4.82 -5.88
CA ALA A 87 23.30 4.12 -7.15
C ALA A 87 21.98 3.51 -7.66
N TYR A 88 20.98 3.39 -6.79
CA TYR A 88 19.66 2.83 -7.09
C TYR A 88 18.57 3.90 -7.22
N GLY A 89 18.92 5.18 -7.12
CA GLY A 89 17.98 6.30 -7.23
C GLY A 89 17.24 6.64 -5.94
N HIS A 90 17.65 6.12 -4.79
CA HIS A 90 17.09 6.49 -3.49
C HIS A 90 17.73 7.77 -2.96
N GLN A 91 16.95 8.53 -2.19
CA GLN A 91 17.47 9.73 -1.53
C GLN A 91 18.54 9.38 -0.49
N ASP A 92 19.63 10.13 -0.47
CA ASP A 92 20.66 10.07 0.58
C ASP A 92 20.12 10.47 1.96
N SER A 93 19.18 11.41 1.97
CA SER A 93 18.44 11.80 3.17
C SER A 93 17.02 11.21 3.14
N PRO A 94 16.53 10.62 4.24
CA PRO A 94 15.15 10.11 4.33
C PRO A 94 14.11 11.22 4.39
N LEU A 95 14.52 12.48 4.55
CA LEU A 95 13.62 13.63 4.68
C LEU A 95 13.12 14.10 3.31
N GLY A 96 11.83 14.41 3.22
CA GLY A 96 11.22 14.98 2.03
C GLY A 96 10.64 13.97 1.04
N SER A 97 10.66 12.68 1.32
CA SER A 97 9.98 11.69 0.49
C SER A 97 8.47 11.86 0.55
N HIS A 98 7.80 11.74 -0.61
CA HIS A 98 6.34 11.74 -0.69
C HIS A 98 5.70 10.48 -0.12
N VAL A 99 6.44 9.38 -0.09
CA VAL A 99 6.07 8.14 0.61
C VAL A 99 7.10 7.97 1.72
N ASN A 100 6.69 8.21 2.96
CA ASN A 100 7.63 8.31 4.07
C ASN A 100 7.22 7.45 5.26
N VAL A 101 8.10 6.56 5.65
CA VAL A 101 7.98 5.67 6.82
C VAL A 101 8.99 5.98 7.92
N ASN A 102 9.92 6.91 7.69
CA ASN A 102 11.21 6.91 8.38
C ASN A 102 11.28 7.84 9.56
N THR A 103 10.76 9.04 9.40
CA THR A 103 10.87 10.11 10.39
C THR A 103 9.64 10.17 11.29
N ALA A 104 8.51 9.70 10.79
CA ALA A 104 7.30 9.62 11.57
C ALA A 104 7.42 8.52 12.63
N GLY A 105 7.52 8.90 13.87
CA GLY A 105 7.61 7.97 14.98
C GLY A 105 6.31 7.20 15.17
N GLY A 106 6.35 5.90 14.92
CA GLY A 106 5.27 4.99 15.27
C GLY A 106 4.12 4.89 14.28
N ALA A 107 4.28 5.43 13.07
CA ALA A 107 3.29 5.19 12.03
C ALA A 107 3.36 3.76 11.53
N LEU A 108 2.20 3.10 11.40
CA LEU A 108 2.12 1.79 10.76
C LEU A 108 2.24 1.94 9.25
N GLU A 109 1.52 2.90 8.66
CA GLU A 109 1.42 3.12 7.21
C GLU A 109 2.04 4.44 6.75
N GLY A 110 2.01 5.50 7.54
CA GLY A 110 2.64 6.79 7.23
C GLY A 110 2.04 7.56 6.06
N GLY A 111 2.88 8.22 5.28
CA GLY A 111 2.47 9.07 4.16
C GLY A 111 2.53 8.37 2.82
N TYR A 112 1.48 8.52 2.02
CA TYR A 112 1.39 8.07 0.63
C TYR A 112 1.03 9.23 -0.28
N LEU A 113 1.48 9.19 -1.53
CA LEU A 113 1.11 10.19 -2.52
C LEU A 113 -0.12 9.71 -3.31
N GLY A 114 -1.29 10.26 -3.01
CA GLY A 114 -2.51 10.24 -3.79
C GLY A 114 -3.07 8.91 -4.30
N PHE A 115 -2.24 8.11 -4.92
CA PHE A 115 -2.63 6.87 -5.59
C PHE A 115 -3.05 5.74 -4.65
N ALA A 116 -2.50 5.70 -3.46
CA ALA A 116 -2.92 4.73 -2.49
C ALA A 116 -4.21 5.23 -1.86
N ASP A 117 -5.27 4.99 -2.54
CA ASP A 117 -6.57 5.02 -1.96
C ASP A 117 -6.71 3.85 -1.01
N LEU A 118 -5.95 3.99 0.03
CA LEU A 118 -5.83 2.96 1.03
C LEU A 118 -7.19 2.70 1.61
N GLN A 119 -7.66 1.51 1.43
CA GLN A 119 -8.86 1.06 2.11
C GLN A 119 -8.59 1.00 3.61
N TYR A 120 -8.52 2.19 4.22
CA TYR A 120 -8.14 2.39 5.62
C TYR A 120 -8.98 1.56 6.59
N VAL A 121 -10.16 1.13 6.20
CA VAL A 121 -11.02 0.23 7.01
C VAL A 121 -10.42 -1.17 7.18
N HIS A 122 -9.50 -1.56 6.31
CA HIS A 122 -8.80 -2.85 6.42
C HIS A 122 -7.50 -2.76 7.20
N MET A 123 -7.01 -1.56 7.51
CA MET A 123 -5.74 -1.38 8.19
C MET A 123 -5.77 -1.79 9.67
N PRO A 124 -6.70 -1.27 10.52
CA PRO A 124 -6.72 -1.65 11.92
C PRO A 124 -7.38 -3.02 12.12
N LEU A 125 -6.76 -3.83 12.97
CA LEU A 125 -7.35 -5.05 13.51
C LEU A 125 -8.30 -4.74 14.68
N PRO A 126 -9.17 -5.65 15.11
CA PRO A 126 -9.99 -5.46 16.30
C PRO A 126 -9.15 -4.99 17.51
N GLY A 127 -9.62 -3.94 18.18
CA GLY A 127 -8.90 -3.30 19.28
C GLY A 127 -7.89 -2.21 18.88
N GLU A 128 -7.54 -2.11 17.62
CA GLU A 128 -6.65 -1.07 17.08
C GLU A 128 -7.45 0.14 16.58
N ARG A 129 -6.75 1.27 16.42
CA ARG A 129 -7.33 2.55 16.01
C ARG A 129 -6.45 3.20 14.95
N LEU A 130 -7.10 3.80 13.95
CA LEU A 130 -6.42 4.47 12.83
C LEU A 130 -7.06 5.83 12.56
N VAL A 131 -6.23 6.86 12.37
CA VAL A 131 -6.65 8.15 11.81
C VAL A 131 -6.17 8.23 10.36
N ALA A 132 -7.08 8.45 9.43
CA ALA A 132 -6.78 8.63 8.01
C ALA A 132 -6.90 10.10 7.63
N PHE A 133 -5.76 10.75 7.36
CA PHE A 133 -5.73 12.14 6.88
C PHE A 133 -5.81 12.15 5.36
N LEU A 134 -6.80 12.83 4.84
CA LEU A 134 -7.10 12.94 3.41
C LEU A 134 -7.04 14.42 3.00
N SER A 135 -6.92 14.71 1.71
CA SER A 135 -6.99 16.08 1.20
C SER A 135 -7.92 16.14 -0.01
N ASP A 136 -8.54 17.29 -0.19
CA ASP A 136 -9.47 17.55 -1.29
C ASP A 136 -8.82 17.44 -2.68
N GLY A 137 -7.53 17.74 -2.80
CA GLY A 137 -6.78 17.51 -4.03
C GLY A 137 -6.49 16.03 -4.29
N ALA A 138 -6.00 15.31 -3.29
CA ALA A 138 -5.71 13.88 -3.42
C ALA A 138 -7.00 13.04 -3.57
N PHE A 139 -8.11 13.49 -3.02
CA PHE A 139 -9.41 12.83 -3.15
C PHE A 139 -9.85 12.66 -4.62
N GLU A 140 -9.42 13.54 -5.52
CA GLU A 140 -9.70 13.39 -6.95
C GLU A 140 -9.10 12.12 -7.55
N GLU A 141 -8.08 11.55 -6.93
CA GLU A 141 -7.41 10.29 -7.29
C GLU A 141 -7.96 9.09 -6.49
N GLN A 142 -8.52 9.36 -5.31
CA GLN A 142 -8.92 8.34 -4.33
C GLN A 142 -10.37 7.89 -4.54
N ARG A 143 -10.56 6.86 -5.35
CA ARG A 143 -11.87 6.31 -5.64
C ARG A 143 -12.32 5.19 -4.71
N GLY A 144 -11.40 4.45 -4.15
CA GLY A 144 -11.71 3.28 -3.36
C GLY A 144 -12.19 3.59 -1.94
N SER A 145 -11.84 4.76 -1.34
CA SER A 145 -12.31 5.17 -0.01
C SER A 145 -13.82 5.31 0.08
N ASP A 146 -14.48 5.57 -1.05
CA ASP A 146 -15.94 5.61 -1.15
C ASP A 146 -16.61 4.29 -0.73
N TRP A 147 -15.90 3.19 -0.83
CA TRP A 147 -16.40 1.87 -0.44
C TRP A 147 -16.21 1.53 1.04
N ALA A 148 -15.51 2.36 1.80
CA ALA A 148 -15.13 2.08 3.17
C ALA A 148 -16.30 1.65 4.09
N PRO A 149 -17.46 2.34 4.14
CA PRO A 149 -18.58 1.91 4.99
C PRO A 149 -19.14 0.55 4.59
N ARG A 150 -19.08 0.19 3.31
CA ARG A 150 -19.57 -1.09 2.81
C ARG A 150 -18.70 -2.27 3.18
N TRP A 151 -17.43 -2.02 3.49
CA TRP A 151 -16.47 -3.05 3.83
C TRP A 151 -16.08 -3.08 5.31
N TRP A 152 -16.30 -1.99 6.05
CA TRP A 152 -16.06 -1.99 7.49
C TRP A 152 -17.00 -2.92 8.24
N ARG A 153 -16.48 -3.71 9.18
CA ARG A 153 -17.25 -4.60 10.06
C ARG A 153 -16.72 -4.53 11.48
N ALA A 154 -17.64 -4.48 12.44
CA ALA A 154 -17.31 -4.48 13.85
C ALA A 154 -16.63 -5.77 14.31
N GLU A 155 -16.91 -6.87 13.62
CA GLU A 155 -16.40 -8.20 13.94
C GLU A 155 -14.92 -8.38 13.64
N ASP A 156 -14.41 -7.69 12.62
CA ASP A 156 -13.04 -7.93 12.13
C ASP A 156 -12.22 -6.66 11.82
N SER A 157 -12.77 -5.47 12.09
CA SER A 157 -12.10 -4.19 11.85
C SER A 157 -12.00 -3.37 13.13
N GLY A 158 -10.89 -2.67 13.30
CA GLY A 158 -10.72 -1.70 14.37
C GLY A 158 -11.43 -0.36 14.09
N MET A 159 -11.21 0.63 14.95
CA MET A 159 -11.79 1.96 14.80
C MET A 159 -11.04 2.75 13.75
N VAL A 160 -11.77 3.46 12.89
CA VAL A 160 -11.23 4.31 11.83
C VAL A 160 -11.81 5.72 11.90
N VAL A 161 -10.97 6.71 11.71
CA VAL A 161 -11.36 8.12 11.71
C VAL A 161 -10.84 8.79 10.43
N PRO A 162 -11.62 8.84 9.35
CA PRO A 162 -11.28 9.63 8.17
C PRO A 162 -11.48 11.12 8.45
N ILE A 163 -10.48 11.92 8.10
CA ILE A 163 -10.50 13.38 8.20
C ILE A 163 -10.00 13.98 6.90
N MET A 164 -10.89 14.68 6.18
CA MET A 164 -10.55 15.49 5.02
C MET A 164 -10.02 16.85 5.46
N ILE A 165 -8.83 17.20 5.03
CA ILE A 165 -8.30 18.56 5.15
C ILE A 165 -8.72 19.31 3.89
N PHE A 166 -9.78 20.08 4.01
CA PHE A 166 -10.34 20.84 2.91
C PHE A 166 -9.74 22.25 2.87
N ASN A 167 -8.83 22.49 1.91
CA ASN A 167 -8.24 23.81 1.69
C ASN A 167 -8.63 24.44 0.33
N GLY A 168 -9.36 23.72 -0.50
CA GLY A 168 -9.96 24.18 -1.74
C GLY A 168 -9.00 24.33 -2.91
N ARG A 169 -7.72 23.91 -2.81
CA ARG A 169 -6.71 24.21 -3.83
C ARG A 169 -5.75 23.06 -4.12
N ARG A 170 -5.42 22.92 -5.40
CA ARG A 170 -4.35 22.08 -5.94
C ARG A 170 -3.08 22.91 -6.21
N ILE A 171 -2.28 22.52 -7.19
CA ILE A 171 -1.05 23.23 -7.58
C ILE A 171 -1.41 24.56 -8.23
N ASP A 172 -2.10 24.52 -9.37
CA ASP A 172 -2.34 25.68 -10.22
C ASP A 172 -3.79 26.20 -10.18
N GLN A 173 -4.70 25.49 -9.50
CA GLN A 173 -6.12 25.84 -9.49
C GLN A 173 -6.84 25.38 -8.22
N ARG A 174 -8.11 25.71 -8.10
CA ARG A 174 -8.98 25.15 -7.06
C ARG A 174 -9.14 23.63 -7.24
N SER A 175 -9.41 22.91 -6.17
CA SER A 175 -9.83 21.51 -6.25
C SER A 175 -11.21 21.41 -6.93
N MET A 176 -11.50 20.25 -7.56
CA MET A 176 -12.82 19.99 -8.16
C MET A 176 -13.92 20.17 -7.13
N MET A 177 -13.73 19.63 -5.95
CA MET A 177 -14.65 19.77 -4.82
C MET A 177 -14.98 21.25 -4.51
N ALA A 178 -13.97 22.13 -4.51
CA ALA A 178 -14.16 23.57 -4.30
C ALA A 178 -14.86 24.27 -5.47
N MET A 179 -14.76 23.72 -6.68
CA MET A 179 -15.45 24.25 -7.87
C MET A 179 -16.91 23.80 -7.95
N GLU A 180 -17.22 22.60 -7.46
CA GLU A 180 -18.56 21.99 -7.58
C GLU A 180 -19.54 22.37 -6.46
N GLY A 181 -19.12 23.13 -5.46
CA GLY A 181 -19.99 23.58 -4.37
C GLY A 181 -19.37 23.43 -2.98
N GLY A 182 -18.08 23.11 -2.92
CA GLY A 182 -17.31 23.10 -1.69
C GLY A 182 -17.75 22.03 -0.70
N VAL A 183 -17.73 22.39 0.58
CA VAL A 183 -17.99 21.46 1.68
C VAL A 183 -19.39 20.85 1.62
N GLU A 184 -20.41 21.62 1.25
CA GLU A 184 -21.78 21.11 1.19
C GLU A 184 -21.98 20.09 0.07
N TRP A 185 -21.35 20.30 -1.10
CA TRP A 185 -21.33 19.29 -2.16
C TRP A 185 -20.66 18.00 -1.67
N PHE A 186 -19.53 18.13 -0.98
CA PHE A 186 -18.80 16.98 -0.46
C PHE A 186 -19.57 16.24 0.62
N LYS A 187 -20.26 16.92 1.51
CA LYS A 187 -21.17 16.27 2.47
C LYS A 187 -22.28 15.46 1.81
N CYS A 188 -22.85 15.98 0.73
CA CYS A 188 -23.86 15.24 -0.05
C CYS A 188 -23.24 13.98 -0.67
N HIS A 189 -22.05 14.10 -1.27
CA HIS A 189 -21.30 12.94 -1.78
C HIS A 189 -21.06 11.88 -0.70
N LEU A 190 -20.52 12.26 0.45
CA LEU A 190 -20.25 11.37 1.56
C LEU A 190 -21.51 10.66 2.08
N ARG A 191 -22.62 11.38 2.20
CA ARG A 191 -23.91 10.78 2.65
C ARG A 191 -24.43 9.71 1.69
N ASN A 192 -24.20 9.86 0.38
CA ASN A 192 -24.57 8.85 -0.62
C ASN A 192 -23.77 7.54 -0.46
N TYR A 193 -22.61 7.60 0.16
CA TYR A 193 -21.74 6.46 0.44
C TYR A 193 -21.81 5.97 1.90
N ASP A 194 -22.86 6.36 2.63
CA ASP A 194 -23.11 5.94 4.02
C ASP A 194 -22.07 6.45 5.03
N PHE A 195 -21.45 7.61 4.76
CA PHE A 195 -20.72 8.33 5.79
C PHE A 195 -21.62 9.29 6.58
N ASP A 196 -21.13 9.73 7.74
CA ASP A 196 -21.74 10.75 8.59
C ASP A 196 -20.79 11.96 8.71
N PRO A 197 -20.85 12.91 7.72
CA PRO A 197 -19.93 14.02 7.65
C PRO A 197 -20.27 15.15 8.62
N PHE A 198 -19.23 15.73 9.24
CA PHE A 198 -19.30 16.95 10.07
C PHE A 198 -18.11 17.87 9.79
N GLU A 199 -18.30 19.17 10.00
CA GLU A 199 -17.27 20.20 9.81
C GLU A 199 -16.66 20.66 11.11
N PHE A 200 -15.39 21.10 11.03
CA PHE A 200 -14.71 21.78 12.14
C PHE A 200 -13.58 22.69 11.61
N ASP A 201 -13.05 23.53 12.49
CA ASP A 201 -11.94 24.42 12.17
C ASP A 201 -10.64 23.64 11.93
N GLY A 202 -10.16 23.63 10.70
CA GLY A 202 -8.92 22.98 10.28
C GLY A 202 -7.64 23.72 10.67
N THR A 203 -7.73 24.82 11.40
CA THR A 203 -6.58 25.56 11.94
C THR A 203 -6.37 25.31 13.44
N ASP A 204 -7.32 24.66 14.12
CA ASP A 204 -7.29 24.40 15.56
C ASP A 204 -6.92 22.93 15.89
N PRO A 205 -5.74 22.66 16.45
CA PRO A 205 -5.36 21.32 16.89
C PRO A 205 -6.33 20.69 17.91
N ALA A 206 -6.95 21.49 18.77
CA ALA A 206 -7.92 20.99 19.73
C ALA A 206 -9.20 20.49 19.05
N ALA A 207 -9.65 21.16 17.98
CA ALA A 207 -10.76 20.69 17.16
C ALA A 207 -10.48 19.34 16.50
N PHE A 208 -9.26 19.13 15.98
CA PHE A 208 -8.82 17.82 15.48
C PHE A 208 -8.84 16.75 16.56
N ALA A 209 -8.31 17.04 17.75
CA ALA A 209 -8.32 16.08 18.85
C ALA A 209 -9.75 15.68 19.27
N CYS A 210 -10.65 16.66 19.40
CA CYS A 210 -12.06 16.42 19.69
C CYS A 210 -12.73 15.61 18.57
N ALA A 211 -12.47 15.96 17.30
CA ALA A 211 -13.02 15.24 16.14
C ALA A 211 -12.60 13.77 16.14
N ILE A 212 -11.32 13.48 16.43
CA ILE A 212 -10.80 12.10 16.51
C ILE A 212 -11.50 11.33 17.63
N ILE A 213 -11.53 11.88 18.83
CA ILE A 213 -12.10 11.20 20.03
C ILE A 213 -13.60 10.95 19.84
N GLU A 214 -14.33 11.95 19.36
CA GLU A 214 -15.78 11.84 19.18
C GLU A 214 -16.16 10.89 18.04
N SER A 215 -15.42 10.90 16.93
CA SER A 215 -15.63 9.94 15.84
C SER A 215 -15.44 8.50 16.29
N GLU A 216 -14.41 8.21 17.08
CA GLU A 216 -14.20 6.89 17.65
C GLU A 216 -15.34 6.48 18.60
N ARG A 217 -15.76 7.40 19.45
CA ARG A 217 -16.88 7.14 20.39
C ARG A 217 -18.17 6.81 19.64
N LEU A 218 -18.49 7.57 18.61
CA LEU A 218 -19.66 7.34 17.77
C LEU A 218 -19.58 6.01 16.99
N LEU A 219 -18.42 5.73 16.39
CA LEU A 219 -18.24 4.47 15.66
C LEU A 219 -18.29 3.27 16.61
N GLN A 220 -17.69 3.38 17.80
CA GLN A 220 -17.78 2.34 18.84
C GLN A 220 -19.24 2.08 19.25
N GLN A 221 -20.00 3.12 19.50
CA GLN A 221 -21.43 2.99 19.85
C GLN A 221 -22.21 2.29 18.72
N ARG A 222 -21.95 2.63 17.47
CA ARG A 222 -22.58 2.00 16.30
C ARG A 222 -22.16 0.54 16.14
N ALA A 223 -20.89 0.23 16.39
CA ALA A 223 -20.36 -1.13 16.42
C ALA A 223 -21.11 -2.00 17.45
N GLU A 224 -21.25 -1.50 18.68
CA GLU A 224 -21.96 -2.18 19.76
C GLU A 224 -23.43 -2.44 19.39
N GLN A 225 -24.10 -1.49 18.75
CA GLN A 225 -25.49 -1.67 18.28
C GLN A 225 -25.62 -2.78 17.23
N VAL A 226 -24.67 -2.84 16.28
CA VAL A 226 -24.68 -3.91 15.26
C VAL A 226 -24.40 -5.27 15.89
N LEU A 227 -23.38 -5.37 16.73
CA LEU A 227 -23.03 -6.62 17.41
C LEU A 227 -24.14 -7.13 18.35
N ALA A 228 -24.95 -6.22 18.90
CA ALA A 228 -26.14 -6.56 19.69
C ALA A 228 -27.37 -6.90 18.84
N GLY A 229 -27.27 -6.84 17.51
CA GLY A 229 -28.40 -7.09 16.60
C GLY A 229 -29.45 -5.97 16.55
N GLY A 230 -29.12 -4.77 17.07
CA GLY A 230 -29.99 -3.60 17.06
C GLY A 230 -29.90 -2.74 15.80
N ALA A 231 -28.92 -2.99 14.94
CA ALA A 231 -28.70 -2.30 13.66
C ALA A 231 -28.07 -3.24 12.63
N GLY A 232 -28.14 -2.88 11.35
CA GLY A 232 -27.51 -3.61 10.24
C GLY A 232 -26.36 -2.83 9.59
N TYR A 233 -25.75 -3.46 8.58
CA TYR A 233 -24.75 -2.82 7.73
C TYR A 233 -25.40 -2.16 6.50
N PRO A 234 -24.77 -1.11 5.89
CA PRO A 234 -23.51 -0.51 6.32
C PRO A 234 -23.66 0.36 7.57
N VAL A 235 -22.63 0.38 8.41
CA VAL A 235 -22.55 1.33 9.53
C VAL A 235 -22.08 2.67 8.98
N LYS A 236 -22.76 3.76 9.36
CA LYS A 236 -22.32 5.11 9.00
C LYS A 236 -21.02 5.45 9.72
N ILE A 237 -19.94 5.61 8.96
CA ILE A 237 -18.65 6.01 9.52
C ILE A 237 -18.63 7.53 9.71
N PRO A 238 -18.34 8.06 10.92
CA PRO A 238 -18.14 9.50 11.11
C PRO A 238 -16.98 9.98 10.23
N TYR A 239 -17.17 11.11 9.54
CA TYR A 239 -16.20 11.67 8.61
C TYR A 239 -15.98 13.14 8.91
N GLY A 240 -14.79 13.49 9.41
CA GLY A 240 -14.41 14.85 9.73
C GLY A 240 -14.01 15.64 8.48
N ILE A 241 -14.49 16.89 8.38
CA ILE A 241 -14.08 17.84 7.33
C ILE A 241 -13.45 19.04 8.02
N ALA A 242 -12.13 19.11 8.01
CA ALA A 242 -11.34 20.19 8.58
C ALA A 242 -11.19 21.32 7.55
N VAL A 243 -11.89 22.42 7.76
CA VAL A 243 -11.91 23.55 6.81
C VAL A 243 -10.82 24.54 7.17
N ALA A 244 -9.92 24.83 6.22
CA ALA A 244 -8.86 25.82 6.38
C ALA A 244 -8.49 26.48 5.05
N GLN A 245 -7.88 27.64 5.10
CA GLN A 245 -7.21 28.21 3.93
C GLN A 245 -5.90 27.48 3.67
N LYS A 246 -5.58 27.21 2.39
CA LYS A 246 -4.29 26.63 2.02
C LYS A 246 -3.16 27.53 2.53
N GLY A 247 -2.23 26.96 3.30
CA GLY A 247 -1.10 27.70 3.87
C GLY A 247 -1.48 28.71 4.96
N ALA A 248 -2.55 28.44 5.70
CA ALA A 248 -3.03 29.33 6.76
C ALA A 248 -1.90 29.79 7.70
N GLY A 249 -1.87 31.11 7.95
CA GLY A 249 -0.89 31.76 8.81
C GLY A 249 0.41 32.20 8.10
N PHE A 250 0.74 31.71 6.92
CA PHE A 250 1.95 32.10 6.20
C PHE A 250 1.67 33.02 5.02
N TYR A 251 2.71 33.53 4.37
CA TYR A 251 2.60 34.35 3.16
C TYR A 251 1.96 33.55 2.02
N GLY A 252 1.12 34.20 1.22
CA GLY A 252 0.41 33.56 0.12
C GLY A 252 -0.78 32.68 0.54
N ALA A 253 -1.16 32.67 1.82
CA ALA A 253 -2.30 31.90 2.31
C ALA A 253 -3.58 32.14 1.50
N GLY A 254 -4.30 31.06 1.16
CA GLY A 254 -5.54 31.10 0.38
C GLY A 254 -5.35 31.24 -1.13
N THR A 255 -4.10 31.32 -1.62
CA THR A 255 -3.77 31.37 -3.04
C THR A 255 -3.12 30.07 -3.51
N ASN A 256 -2.96 29.90 -4.83
CA ASN A 256 -2.23 28.77 -5.39
C ASN A 256 -0.73 28.85 -5.13
N ASP A 257 -0.18 30.07 -5.00
CA ASP A 257 1.25 30.29 -4.70
C ASP A 257 1.67 29.64 -3.39
N ALA A 258 0.74 29.46 -2.43
CA ALA A 258 0.99 28.74 -1.19
C ALA A 258 1.35 27.26 -1.39
N HIS A 259 1.17 26.69 -2.60
CA HIS A 259 1.45 25.26 -2.81
C HIS A 259 2.94 24.91 -2.63
N GLY A 260 3.80 25.63 -3.32
CA GLY A 260 5.25 25.41 -3.29
C GLY A 260 5.97 26.40 -2.38
N LEU A 261 6.79 27.24 -2.98
CA LEU A 261 7.51 28.32 -2.31
C LEU A 261 6.78 29.67 -2.57
N PRO A 262 5.90 30.13 -1.68
CA PRO A 262 5.05 31.30 -1.94
C PRO A 262 5.81 32.63 -1.82
N LEU A 263 7.11 32.61 -1.96
CA LEU A 263 8.00 33.78 -1.82
C LEU A 263 8.30 34.47 -3.16
N GLY A 264 7.89 33.85 -4.27
CA GLY A 264 8.14 34.32 -5.65
C GLY A 264 9.49 33.84 -6.19
N THR A 265 10.55 34.10 -5.45
CA THR A 265 11.95 33.76 -5.82
C THR A 265 12.71 33.18 -4.63
N ASN A 266 13.97 32.79 -4.87
CA ASN A 266 14.82 32.25 -3.80
C ASN A 266 15.19 33.36 -2.79
N PRO A 267 14.81 33.25 -1.50
CA PRO A 267 15.14 34.25 -0.49
C PRO A 267 16.64 34.40 -0.21
N ARG A 268 17.48 33.45 -0.67
CA ARG A 268 18.94 33.58 -0.57
C ARG A 268 19.50 34.65 -1.51
N GLU A 269 18.80 34.92 -2.61
CA GLU A 269 19.25 35.78 -3.71
C GLU A 269 18.42 37.04 -3.86
N ASP A 270 17.18 37.04 -3.34
CA ASP A 270 16.19 38.09 -3.54
C ASP A 270 15.73 38.71 -2.20
N PRO A 271 15.97 40.01 -1.97
CA PRO A 271 15.51 40.72 -0.78
C PRO A 271 13.98 40.75 -0.61
N ASP A 272 13.20 40.78 -1.71
CA ASP A 272 11.74 40.77 -1.65
C ASP A 272 11.23 39.41 -1.15
N ALA A 273 11.85 38.32 -1.58
CA ALA A 273 11.55 36.99 -1.07
C ALA A 273 11.88 36.87 0.44
N VAL A 274 12.95 37.49 0.91
CA VAL A 274 13.26 37.61 2.35
C VAL A 274 12.17 38.38 3.09
N ALA A 275 11.69 39.50 2.51
CA ALA A 275 10.63 40.29 3.12
C ALA A 275 9.33 39.49 3.22
N HIS A 276 8.97 38.74 2.17
CA HIS A 276 7.81 37.83 2.16
C HIS A 276 7.92 36.72 3.22
N PHE A 277 9.10 36.07 3.31
CA PHE A 277 9.37 35.08 4.34
C PHE A 277 9.20 35.68 5.74
N ASN A 278 9.82 36.82 6.01
CA ASN A 278 9.72 37.47 7.32
C ASN A 278 8.28 37.88 7.66
N ALA A 279 7.49 38.33 6.67
CA ALA A 279 6.08 38.66 6.89
C ALA A 279 5.26 37.42 7.28
N GLY A 280 5.48 36.27 6.63
CA GLY A 280 4.85 35.02 6.98
C GLY A 280 5.32 34.48 8.33
N ALA A 281 6.65 34.44 8.56
CA ALA A 281 7.23 33.94 9.80
C ALA A 281 6.78 34.72 11.04
N ARG A 282 6.62 36.05 10.93
CA ARG A 282 6.09 36.88 12.06
C ARG A 282 4.69 36.46 12.49
N ARG A 283 3.84 36.00 11.57
CA ARG A 283 2.47 35.55 11.90
C ARG A 283 2.48 34.20 12.61
N LEU A 284 3.47 33.34 12.31
CA LEU A 284 3.61 32.02 12.91
C LEU A 284 4.56 32.00 14.12
N PHE A 285 5.20 33.15 14.40
CA PHE A 285 6.19 33.21 15.49
C PHE A 285 5.55 32.98 16.85
N VAL A 286 6.08 32.00 17.57
CA VAL A 286 5.74 31.72 18.97
C VAL A 286 6.98 32.01 19.82
N PRO A 287 6.87 32.77 20.91
CA PRO A 287 8.01 33.01 21.82
C PRO A 287 8.62 31.68 22.30
N PRO A 288 9.97 31.54 22.27
CA PRO A 288 10.63 30.28 22.64
C PRO A 288 10.21 29.70 24.00
N GLN A 289 9.94 30.57 24.98
CA GLN A 289 9.46 30.13 26.31
C GLN A 289 8.07 29.48 26.20
N THR A 290 7.15 30.09 25.48
CA THR A 290 5.80 29.55 25.25
C THR A 290 5.84 28.22 24.51
N LEU A 291 6.67 28.15 23.46
CA LEU A 291 6.87 26.91 22.71
C LEU A 291 7.47 25.80 23.59
N SER A 292 8.47 26.13 24.42
CA SER A 292 9.09 25.18 25.35
C SER A 292 8.09 24.67 26.41
N GLN A 293 7.22 25.54 26.91
CA GLN A 293 6.17 25.14 27.84
C GLN A 293 5.15 24.21 27.21
N ALA A 294 4.64 24.54 26.00
CA ALA A 294 3.71 23.69 25.27
C ALA A 294 4.33 22.33 24.94
N ARG A 295 5.58 22.32 24.47
CA ARG A 295 6.35 21.10 24.23
C ARG A 295 6.44 20.22 25.48
N LEU A 296 6.82 20.81 26.62
CA LEU A 296 6.94 20.08 27.89
C LEU A 296 5.60 19.50 28.33
N GLN A 297 4.51 20.26 28.21
CA GLN A 297 3.16 19.77 28.51
C GLN A 297 2.77 18.59 27.65
N MET A 298 2.97 18.68 26.34
CA MET A 298 2.68 17.59 25.41
C MET A 298 3.54 16.35 25.71
N GLN A 299 4.82 16.53 26.01
CA GLN A 299 5.70 15.43 26.37
C GLN A 299 5.26 14.75 27.68
N ASN A 300 4.89 15.51 28.68
CA ASN A 300 4.42 14.99 29.96
C ASN A 300 3.12 14.20 29.82
N HIS A 301 2.15 14.71 29.05
CA HIS A 301 0.95 13.97 28.72
C HIS A 301 1.26 12.71 27.91
N GLY A 302 2.17 12.80 26.96
CA GLY A 302 2.60 11.67 26.14
C GLY A 302 3.30 10.56 26.95
N MET A 303 3.88 10.88 28.09
CA MET A 303 4.60 9.92 28.94
C MET A 303 3.75 9.34 30.08
N SER A 304 2.56 9.88 30.34
CA SER A 304 1.69 9.45 31.44
C SER A 304 0.97 8.13 31.13
N GLY A 305 1.71 7.03 31.14
CA GLY A 305 1.14 5.68 31.12
C GLY A 305 0.83 5.10 29.76
N ARG A 306 1.20 5.74 28.65
CA ARG A 306 1.08 5.18 27.30
C ARG A 306 2.44 4.97 26.64
N MET A 307 2.50 4.02 25.72
CA MET A 307 3.65 3.82 24.84
C MET A 307 3.64 4.90 23.75
N ARG A 308 4.81 5.48 23.43
CA ARG A 308 4.93 6.44 22.32
C ARG A 308 4.68 5.79 20.98
N GLU A 309 4.35 6.60 19.99
CA GLU A 309 4.07 6.15 18.64
C GLU A 309 5.22 5.31 18.06
N LYS A 310 6.48 5.78 18.21
CA LYS A 310 7.69 5.09 17.73
C LYS A 310 7.98 3.74 18.42
N ASP A 311 7.50 3.56 19.64
CA ASP A 311 7.78 2.38 20.48
C ASP A 311 6.57 1.41 20.52
N HIS A 312 5.44 1.80 19.93
CA HIS A 312 4.22 1.00 19.98
C HIS A 312 4.34 -0.28 19.12
N PRO A 313 3.81 -1.43 19.59
CA PRO A 313 3.86 -2.69 18.85
C PRO A 313 3.28 -2.60 17.43
N ILE A 314 2.27 -1.76 17.19
CA ILE A 314 1.71 -1.53 15.86
C ILE A 314 2.79 -1.00 14.90
N ALA A 315 3.65 -0.07 15.34
CA ALA A 315 4.72 0.49 14.51
C ALA A 315 5.81 -0.52 14.16
N ASN A 316 5.95 -1.55 14.99
CA ASN A 316 6.98 -2.59 14.86
C ASN A 316 6.36 -3.98 14.64
N ARG A 317 5.13 -4.02 14.12
CA ARG A 317 4.41 -5.27 13.83
C ARG A 317 5.25 -6.17 12.90
N ALA A 318 5.35 -7.45 13.26
CA ALA A 318 5.94 -8.48 12.43
C ALA A 318 4.96 -9.66 12.34
N VAL A 319 4.20 -9.69 11.27
CA VAL A 319 3.24 -10.76 11.00
C VAL A 319 3.99 -12.06 10.72
N GLN A 320 3.60 -13.13 11.37
CA GLN A 320 4.19 -14.46 11.19
C GLN A 320 3.09 -15.47 10.93
N LEU A 321 3.39 -16.44 10.07
CA LEU A 321 2.57 -17.63 9.96
C LEU A 321 2.79 -18.47 11.23
N GLU A 322 1.71 -18.88 11.87
CA GLU A 322 1.77 -19.83 12.99
C GLU A 322 2.20 -21.21 12.48
N GLN A 323 1.68 -21.58 11.31
CA GLN A 323 1.97 -22.85 10.66
C GLN A 323 2.12 -22.66 9.15
N ALA A 324 3.17 -23.26 8.58
CA ALA A 324 3.27 -23.48 7.14
C ALA A 324 2.60 -24.82 6.80
N PRO A 325 1.46 -24.83 6.09
CA PRO A 325 0.78 -26.09 5.79
C PRO A 325 1.59 -26.94 4.82
N GLN A 326 1.49 -28.25 4.96
CA GLN A 326 2.01 -29.15 3.95
C GLN A 326 1.05 -29.17 2.76
N LEU A 327 1.48 -28.60 1.63
CA LEU A 327 0.67 -28.55 0.42
C LEU A 327 0.56 -29.92 -0.25
N ALA A 328 -0.64 -30.27 -0.72
CA ALA A 328 -0.91 -31.53 -1.43
C ALA A 328 -0.47 -31.42 -2.91
N LEU A 329 0.84 -31.31 -3.14
CA LEU A 329 1.40 -31.33 -4.48
C LEU A 329 1.22 -32.74 -5.11
N ARG A 330 1.17 -32.78 -6.45
CA ARG A 330 0.76 -33.97 -7.20
C ARG A 330 1.93 -34.52 -8.02
N ASP A 331 1.99 -35.83 -8.14
CA ASP A 331 2.94 -36.46 -9.06
C ASP A 331 2.42 -36.40 -10.51
N PRO A 332 3.28 -36.11 -11.50
CA PRO A 332 2.89 -36.12 -12.89
C PRO A 332 2.36 -37.49 -13.33
N GLN A 333 1.16 -37.49 -13.94
CA GLN A 333 0.55 -38.70 -14.49
C GLN A 333 0.25 -38.48 -15.97
N ALA A 334 0.56 -39.45 -16.81
CA ALA A 334 0.34 -39.37 -18.25
C ALA A 334 -1.14 -39.14 -18.57
N GLY A 335 -1.42 -38.09 -19.35
CA GLY A 335 -2.77 -37.70 -19.78
C GLY A 335 -3.63 -37.00 -18.73
N ALA A 336 -3.16 -36.82 -17.49
CA ALA A 336 -3.87 -36.03 -16.50
C ALA A 336 -3.59 -34.55 -16.72
N SER A 337 -4.65 -33.72 -16.62
CA SER A 337 -4.57 -32.27 -16.66
C SER A 337 -5.45 -31.66 -15.59
N ILE A 338 -5.07 -30.51 -15.09
CA ILE A 338 -5.81 -29.76 -14.08
C ILE A 338 -5.46 -28.27 -14.20
N SER A 339 -6.41 -27.39 -13.91
CA SER A 339 -6.15 -25.96 -13.89
C SER A 339 -5.09 -25.61 -12.83
N PRO A 340 -4.02 -24.88 -13.22
CA PRO A 340 -3.05 -24.36 -12.25
C PRO A 340 -3.67 -23.42 -11.21
N MET A 341 -4.78 -22.77 -11.53
CA MET A 341 -5.54 -21.94 -10.59
C MET A 341 -6.11 -22.76 -9.42
N ASN A 342 -6.41 -24.06 -9.61
CA ASN A 342 -6.75 -24.92 -8.47
C ASN A 342 -5.56 -25.08 -7.50
N GLY A 343 -4.32 -24.98 -7.99
CA GLY A 343 -3.13 -24.96 -7.13
C GLY A 343 -3.05 -23.69 -6.28
N ILE A 344 -3.44 -22.54 -6.82
CA ILE A 344 -3.56 -21.28 -6.07
C ILE A 344 -4.68 -21.39 -5.03
N ASP A 345 -5.87 -21.86 -5.45
CA ASP A 345 -7.05 -21.99 -4.57
C ASP A 345 -6.79 -22.91 -3.38
N ASP A 346 -6.34 -24.13 -3.66
CA ASP A 346 -6.04 -25.13 -2.63
C ASP A 346 -4.93 -24.66 -1.67
N ALA A 347 -3.86 -24.07 -2.19
CA ALA A 347 -2.75 -23.58 -1.39
C ALA A 347 -3.18 -22.39 -0.51
N PHE A 348 -3.87 -21.39 -1.06
CA PHE A 348 -4.33 -20.24 -0.28
C PHE A 348 -5.25 -20.68 0.86
N LEU A 349 -6.20 -21.53 0.55
CA LEU A 349 -7.13 -22.06 1.53
C LEU A 349 -6.43 -22.88 2.64
N ALA A 350 -5.39 -23.65 2.28
CA ALA A 350 -4.58 -24.37 3.26
C ALA A 350 -3.85 -23.40 4.21
N PHE A 351 -3.27 -22.32 3.70
CA PHE A 351 -2.62 -21.30 4.52
C PHE A 351 -3.60 -20.56 5.42
N VAL A 352 -4.78 -20.17 4.92
CA VAL A 352 -5.82 -19.51 5.72
C VAL A 352 -6.28 -20.41 6.87
N LYS A 353 -6.57 -21.70 6.59
CA LYS A 353 -7.02 -22.66 7.61
C LYS A 353 -5.94 -22.98 8.65
N ALA A 354 -4.68 -22.99 8.25
CA ALA A 354 -3.55 -23.25 9.15
C ALA A 354 -3.21 -22.03 10.05
N ASN A 355 -3.72 -20.81 9.70
CA ASN A 355 -3.39 -19.58 10.40
C ASN A 355 -4.66 -18.77 10.74
N PRO A 356 -5.58 -19.33 11.56
CA PRO A 356 -6.90 -18.73 11.83
C PRO A 356 -6.83 -17.38 12.57
N ALA A 357 -5.72 -17.06 13.22
CA ALA A 357 -5.51 -15.77 13.86
C ALA A 357 -5.22 -14.63 12.86
N LEU A 358 -4.86 -14.95 11.62
CA LEU A 358 -4.61 -13.97 10.58
C LEU A 358 -5.91 -13.66 9.82
N ARG A 359 -6.28 -12.38 9.78
CA ARG A 359 -7.44 -11.92 9.02
C ARG A 359 -7.23 -12.14 7.52
N PRO A 360 -8.01 -13.01 6.83
CA PRO A 360 -7.87 -13.18 5.39
C PRO A 360 -8.52 -12.05 4.61
N ARG A 361 -7.94 -11.69 3.44
CA ARG A 361 -8.57 -10.84 2.42
C ARG A 361 -8.24 -11.36 1.04
N VAL A 362 -9.25 -11.51 0.21
CA VAL A 362 -9.10 -11.78 -1.22
C VAL A 362 -9.65 -10.58 -1.97
N GLY A 363 -8.81 -9.88 -2.71
CA GLY A 363 -9.22 -8.80 -3.62
C GLY A 363 -9.50 -9.37 -5.01
N ASN A 364 -10.74 -9.25 -5.47
CA ASN A 364 -11.15 -9.74 -6.78
C ASN A 364 -12.25 -8.87 -7.38
N PRO A 365 -12.13 -8.37 -8.62
CA PRO A 365 -13.13 -7.48 -9.19
C PRO A 365 -14.53 -8.08 -9.38
N ASP A 366 -14.67 -9.35 -9.72
CA ASP A 366 -15.94 -10.12 -9.84
C ASP A 366 -15.74 -11.45 -10.61
N GLU A 367 -14.62 -12.14 -10.38
CA GLU A 367 -14.19 -13.20 -11.30
C GLU A 367 -13.81 -14.49 -10.58
N MET A 368 -14.15 -14.66 -9.30
CA MET A 368 -13.67 -15.78 -8.47
C MET A 368 -13.95 -17.14 -9.12
N ARG A 369 -15.18 -17.42 -9.49
CA ARG A 369 -15.54 -18.70 -10.12
C ARG A 369 -14.95 -18.86 -11.52
N SER A 370 -14.94 -17.77 -12.31
CA SER A 370 -14.29 -17.75 -13.62
C SER A 370 -12.78 -18.04 -13.53
N ASN A 371 -12.17 -17.70 -12.42
CA ASN A 371 -10.74 -17.90 -12.13
C ASN A 371 -10.47 -19.23 -11.40
N ARG A 372 -11.44 -20.13 -11.29
CA ARG A 372 -11.29 -21.42 -10.60
C ARG A 372 -10.91 -21.29 -9.12
N MET A 373 -11.39 -20.25 -8.47
CA MET A 373 -11.21 -19.98 -7.03
C MET A 373 -12.46 -20.37 -6.22
N ASP A 374 -13.04 -21.51 -6.57
CA ASP A 374 -14.31 -21.96 -6.00
C ASP A 374 -14.20 -22.30 -4.51
N GLY A 375 -13.13 -22.98 -4.10
CA GLY A 375 -12.89 -23.36 -2.72
C GLY A 375 -12.70 -22.17 -1.80
N ALA A 376 -11.90 -21.20 -2.21
CA ALA A 376 -11.70 -19.96 -1.45
C ALA A 376 -13.02 -19.16 -1.37
N LEU A 377 -13.78 -19.04 -2.47
CA LEU A 377 -15.04 -18.33 -2.47
C LEU A 377 -16.08 -18.98 -1.53
N ASP A 378 -16.23 -20.30 -1.60
CA ASP A 378 -17.21 -21.01 -0.78
C ASP A 378 -16.88 -20.94 0.71
N TYR A 379 -15.59 -20.91 1.06
CA TYR A 379 -15.13 -20.82 2.44
C TYR A 379 -15.12 -19.37 2.98
N LEU A 380 -14.61 -18.40 2.20
CA LEU A 380 -14.37 -17.02 2.62
C LEU A 380 -15.55 -16.10 2.33
N ARG A 381 -16.35 -16.38 1.32
CA ARG A 381 -17.55 -15.66 0.86
C ARG A 381 -17.31 -14.20 0.47
N HIS A 382 -18.10 -13.68 -0.44
CA HIS A 382 -18.14 -12.26 -0.75
C HIS A 382 -18.61 -11.44 0.45
N ARG A 383 -17.90 -10.34 0.74
CA ARG A 383 -18.28 -9.40 1.79
C ARG A 383 -19.37 -8.46 1.29
N VAL A 384 -20.56 -8.63 1.79
CA VAL A 384 -21.73 -7.84 1.41
C VAL A 384 -22.47 -7.32 2.64
N THR A 385 -23.26 -6.26 2.49
CA THR A 385 -24.07 -5.71 3.58
C THR A 385 -25.41 -6.44 3.74
N LEU A 386 -25.90 -7.03 2.65
CA LEU A 386 -27.17 -7.78 2.63
C LEU A 386 -26.97 -9.06 1.80
N PRO A 387 -26.61 -10.19 2.44
CA PRO A 387 -26.39 -11.46 1.75
C PRO A 387 -27.65 -12.01 1.07
N GLU A 388 -27.48 -12.51 -0.16
CA GLU A 388 -28.53 -13.22 -0.89
C GLU A 388 -28.49 -14.72 -0.58
N ALA A 389 -29.65 -15.31 -0.37
CA ALA A 389 -29.75 -16.75 -0.09
C ALA A 389 -29.34 -17.59 -1.30
N GLY A 390 -28.48 -18.58 -1.09
CA GLY A 390 -27.96 -19.46 -2.14
C GLY A 390 -26.76 -18.91 -2.92
N VAL A 391 -26.30 -17.72 -2.61
CA VAL A 391 -25.06 -17.13 -3.12
C VAL A 391 -23.95 -17.26 -2.08
N ALA A 392 -22.69 -17.33 -2.52
CA ALA A 392 -21.53 -17.37 -1.62
C ALA A 392 -21.23 -15.98 -1.04
N GLU A 393 -22.17 -15.44 -0.28
CA GLU A 393 -22.13 -14.11 0.33
C GLU A 393 -22.25 -14.20 1.85
N ALA A 394 -21.60 -13.28 2.56
CA ALA A 394 -21.74 -13.12 4.00
C ALA A 394 -21.42 -11.68 4.41
N VAL A 395 -22.01 -11.26 5.54
CA VAL A 395 -21.72 -9.96 6.14
C VAL A 395 -20.23 -9.85 6.51
N ASP A 396 -19.69 -10.91 7.10
CA ASP A 396 -18.30 -11.07 7.52
C ASP A 396 -17.40 -11.72 6.47
N GLY A 397 -17.87 -11.82 5.21
CA GLY A 397 -17.10 -12.38 4.10
C GLY A 397 -15.71 -11.72 3.97
N ALA A 398 -14.74 -12.50 3.50
CA ALA A 398 -13.36 -12.04 3.34
C ALA A 398 -12.98 -11.72 1.88
N VAL A 399 -13.85 -12.01 0.91
CA VAL A 399 -13.64 -11.65 -0.50
C VAL A 399 -14.18 -10.25 -0.74
N ILE A 400 -13.29 -9.33 -1.04
CA ILE A 400 -13.58 -7.92 -1.33
C ILE A 400 -13.80 -7.79 -2.84
N THR A 401 -15.00 -7.40 -3.23
CA THR A 401 -15.42 -7.34 -4.63
C THR A 401 -15.91 -5.95 -5.01
N ALA A 402 -15.36 -5.42 -6.07
CA ALA A 402 -15.84 -4.25 -6.79
C ALA A 402 -15.29 -4.30 -8.21
N LEU A 403 -16.04 -3.90 -9.22
CA LEU A 403 -15.52 -3.72 -10.60
C LEU A 403 -14.61 -2.49 -10.68
N ASN A 404 -13.66 -2.46 -9.76
CA ASN A 404 -12.64 -1.44 -9.60
C ASN A 404 -11.38 -2.12 -9.05
N GLU A 405 -10.45 -2.42 -9.94
CA GLU A 405 -9.22 -3.15 -9.63
C GLU A 405 -8.34 -2.40 -8.62
N GLU A 406 -8.32 -1.06 -8.67
CA GLU A 406 -7.59 -0.23 -7.72
C GLU A 406 -8.17 -0.38 -6.30
N ALA A 407 -9.49 -0.30 -6.15
CA ALA A 407 -10.14 -0.43 -4.85
C ALA A 407 -9.90 -1.80 -4.21
N VAL A 408 -9.95 -2.88 -4.98
CA VAL A 408 -9.76 -4.23 -4.43
C VAL A 408 -8.30 -4.52 -4.09
N ILE A 409 -7.34 -4.01 -4.87
CA ILE A 409 -5.92 -4.15 -4.50
C ILE A 409 -5.58 -3.31 -3.27
N CYS A 410 -6.14 -2.10 -3.14
CA CYS A 410 -5.96 -1.26 -1.96
C CYS A 410 -6.52 -1.91 -0.69
N ALA A 411 -7.59 -2.70 -0.79
CA ALA A 411 -8.09 -3.48 0.34
C ALA A 411 -7.11 -4.56 0.81
N CYS A 412 -6.43 -5.23 -0.12
CA CYS A 412 -5.38 -6.19 0.21
C CYS A 412 -4.14 -5.49 0.80
N LEU A 413 -3.70 -4.39 0.20
CA LEU A 413 -2.57 -3.59 0.69
C LEU A 413 -2.85 -3.01 2.08
N GLY A 414 -4.08 -2.60 2.35
CA GLY A 414 -4.52 -2.12 3.66
C GLY A 414 -4.50 -3.19 4.75
N ASN A 415 -4.69 -4.45 4.41
CA ASN A 415 -4.71 -5.56 5.38
C ASN A 415 -3.30 -6.04 5.77
N LYS A 416 -2.47 -5.13 6.26
CA LYS A 416 -1.07 -5.42 6.61
C LYS A 416 -0.90 -6.35 7.82
N GLY A 417 -1.92 -6.50 8.65
CA GLY A 417 -1.93 -7.42 9.79
C GLY A 417 -2.46 -8.82 9.46
N GLY A 418 -2.76 -9.12 8.21
CA GLY A 418 -3.43 -10.34 7.80
C GLY A 418 -2.73 -11.13 6.71
N ILE A 419 -3.48 -12.03 6.07
CA ILE A 419 -3.07 -12.85 4.93
C ILE A 419 -3.88 -12.47 3.70
N ASN A 420 -3.22 -12.14 2.60
CA ASN A 420 -3.84 -11.54 1.43
C ASN A 420 -3.62 -12.35 0.15
N LEU A 421 -4.57 -12.21 -0.78
CA LEU A 421 -4.48 -12.68 -2.16
C LEU A 421 -5.23 -11.70 -3.07
N ALA A 422 -4.59 -11.23 -4.13
CA ALA A 422 -5.27 -10.49 -5.19
C ALA A 422 -5.32 -11.33 -6.46
N VAL A 423 -6.49 -11.39 -7.11
CA VAL A 423 -6.69 -12.17 -8.34
C VAL A 423 -7.46 -11.32 -9.34
N THR A 424 -6.92 -11.17 -10.55
CA THR A 424 -7.60 -10.48 -11.65
C THR A 424 -7.14 -11.01 -13.01
N TYR A 425 -7.82 -10.63 -14.08
CA TYR A 425 -7.35 -10.92 -15.45
C TYR A 425 -6.11 -10.07 -15.78
N GLU A 426 -5.16 -10.68 -16.50
CA GLU A 426 -3.89 -10.03 -16.87
C GLU A 426 -4.12 -8.65 -17.52
N ALA A 427 -5.09 -8.55 -18.43
CA ALA A 427 -5.38 -7.31 -19.17
C ALA A 427 -5.94 -6.17 -18.29
N PHE A 428 -6.52 -6.46 -17.13
CA PHE A 428 -7.10 -5.45 -16.24
C PHE A 428 -6.17 -5.03 -15.09
N ALA A 429 -5.17 -5.87 -14.81
CA ALA A 429 -4.19 -5.63 -13.76
C ALA A 429 -3.46 -4.27 -13.84
N PRO A 430 -3.19 -3.68 -15.03
CA PRO A 430 -2.56 -2.35 -15.10
C PRO A 430 -3.26 -1.24 -14.31
N LYS A 431 -4.58 -1.36 -14.06
CA LYS A 431 -5.31 -0.42 -13.19
C LYS A 431 -4.88 -0.49 -11.71
N MET A 432 -4.22 -1.56 -11.29
CA MET A 432 -3.67 -1.74 -9.94
C MET A 432 -2.29 -1.11 -9.75
N LEU A 433 -1.62 -0.76 -10.85
CA LEU A 433 -0.19 -0.41 -10.86
C LEU A 433 0.13 0.80 -9.98
N GLY A 434 -0.74 1.81 -9.96
CA GLY A 434 -0.54 3.01 -9.14
C GLY A 434 -0.39 2.67 -7.65
N ALA A 435 -1.33 1.90 -7.11
CA ALA A 435 -1.31 1.46 -5.71
C ALA A 435 -0.11 0.53 -5.41
N LEU A 436 0.16 -0.42 -6.30
CA LEU A 436 1.30 -1.34 -6.14
C LEU A 436 2.65 -0.61 -6.14
N ARG A 437 2.82 0.42 -6.98
CA ARG A 437 4.03 1.24 -6.97
C ARG A 437 4.21 2.01 -5.67
N GLN A 438 3.13 2.51 -5.06
CA GLN A 438 3.22 3.13 -3.73
C GLN A 438 3.71 2.12 -2.69
N GLU A 439 3.22 0.89 -2.75
CA GLU A 439 3.67 -0.19 -1.85
C GLU A 439 5.14 -0.57 -2.08
N VAL A 440 5.59 -0.63 -3.35
CA VAL A 440 7.01 -0.86 -3.69
C VAL A 440 7.88 0.23 -3.06
N ILE A 441 7.54 1.51 -3.26
CA ILE A 441 8.28 2.64 -2.70
C ILE A 441 8.28 2.59 -1.17
N TRP A 442 7.15 2.28 -0.56
CA TRP A 442 7.03 2.14 0.89
C TRP A 442 7.96 1.06 1.45
N SER A 443 7.95 -0.13 0.84
CA SER A 443 8.83 -1.23 1.24
C SER A 443 10.31 -0.90 1.03
N GLU A 444 10.66 -0.27 -0.09
CA GLU A 444 12.04 0.18 -0.36
C GLU A 444 12.53 1.21 0.67
N HIS A 445 11.68 2.14 1.08
CA HIS A 445 12.04 3.09 2.13
C HIS A 445 12.32 2.40 3.47
N LEU A 446 11.53 1.39 3.86
CA LEU A 446 11.84 0.59 5.04
C LEU A 446 13.20 -0.12 4.90
N LEU A 447 13.42 -0.79 3.77
CA LEU A 447 14.69 -1.49 3.50
C LEU A 447 15.90 -0.55 3.50
N SER A 448 15.75 0.67 2.96
CA SER A 448 16.83 1.68 2.91
C SER A 448 17.27 2.14 4.30
N VAL A 449 16.40 2.06 5.29
CA VAL A 449 16.71 2.39 6.69
C VAL A 449 17.03 1.17 7.55
N GLY A 450 17.20 0.00 6.94
CA GLY A 450 17.54 -1.23 7.63
C GLY A 450 16.37 -1.88 8.38
N ARG A 451 15.13 -1.52 8.04
CA ARG A 451 13.91 -2.13 8.59
C ARG A 451 13.30 -3.07 7.56
N ASP A 452 13.04 -4.30 7.96
CA ASP A 452 12.26 -5.20 7.12
C ASP A 452 10.76 -4.87 7.23
N PRO A 453 10.01 -4.92 6.11
CA PRO A 453 8.56 -4.82 6.16
C PRO A 453 7.95 -5.87 7.10
N GLY A 454 7.01 -5.46 7.94
CA GLY A 454 6.44 -6.32 8.98
C GLY A 454 5.25 -7.18 8.53
N TRP A 455 4.77 -7.03 7.30
CA TRP A 455 3.61 -7.74 6.75
C TRP A 455 4.02 -8.85 5.79
N LEU A 456 3.13 -9.85 5.61
CA LEU A 456 3.33 -10.93 4.66
C LEU A 456 3.34 -10.37 3.23
N SER A 457 4.13 -11.00 2.36
CA SER A 457 4.16 -10.64 0.94
C SER A 457 2.79 -10.83 0.29
N LEU A 458 2.49 -9.99 -0.71
CA LEU A 458 1.24 -10.00 -1.44
C LEU A 458 1.36 -10.83 -2.73
N PRO A 459 0.64 -11.95 -2.88
CA PRO A 459 0.46 -12.58 -4.17
C PRO A 459 -0.58 -11.83 -4.99
N LEU A 460 -0.17 -11.34 -6.16
CA LEU A 460 -1.01 -10.81 -7.23
C LEU A 460 -1.07 -11.84 -8.35
N VAL A 461 -2.17 -12.55 -8.46
CA VAL A 461 -2.37 -13.60 -9.45
C VAL A 461 -3.04 -13.03 -10.69
N LEU A 462 -2.36 -13.14 -11.83
CA LEU A 462 -2.83 -12.74 -13.15
C LEU A 462 -3.27 -13.97 -13.93
N THR A 463 -4.54 -14.01 -14.27
CA THR A 463 -5.15 -15.14 -14.98
C THR A 463 -5.80 -14.69 -16.27
N SER A 464 -6.39 -15.59 -17.06
CA SER A 464 -6.84 -15.27 -18.43
C SER A 464 -5.74 -14.60 -19.24
N ASN A 465 -4.55 -15.16 -19.21
CA ASN A 465 -3.35 -14.54 -19.76
C ASN A 465 -3.40 -14.41 -21.30
N THR A 466 -2.46 -13.68 -21.86
CA THR A 466 -2.42 -13.25 -23.24
C THR A 466 -2.62 -14.37 -24.25
N TYR A 467 -2.09 -15.57 -24.02
CA TYR A 467 -2.22 -16.71 -24.97
C TYR A 467 -3.42 -17.61 -24.66
N GLU A 468 -4.12 -17.36 -23.56
CA GLU A 468 -5.26 -18.17 -23.12
C GLU A 468 -6.60 -17.57 -23.56
N ASN A 469 -6.72 -16.26 -23.54
CA ASN A 469 -8.00 -15.57 -23.71
C ASN A 469 -8.24 -15.09 -25.14
N GLY A 470 -8.01 -15.95 -26.15
CA GLY A 470 -8.27 -15.63 -27.54
C GLY A 470 -9.74 -15.32 -27.88
N LYS A 471 -10.69 -15.77 -27.03
CA LYS A 471 -12.12 -15.50 -27.18
C LYS A 471 -12.46 -14.01 -27.19
N ASN A 472 -11.81 -13.22 -26.35
CA ASN A 472 -12.08 -11.80 -26.20
C ASN A 472 -11.05 -10.92 -26.95
N GLU A 473 -10.23 -11.54 -27.77
CA GLU A 473 -9.22 -10.89 -28.62
C GLU A 473 -8.30 -9.94 -27.80
N ARG A 474 -7.92 -8.81 -28.40
CA ARG A 474 -7.01 -7.84 -27.78
C ARG A 474 -7.55 -7.17 -26.50
N SER A 475 -8.86 -7.14 -26.33
CA SER A 475 -9.46 -6.52 -25.14
C SER A 475 -9.09 -7.21 -23.81
N HIS A 476 -8.64 -8.48 -23.89
CA HIS A 476 -8.27 -9.30 -22.73
C HIS A 476 -6.87 -9.91 -22.86
N GLN A 477 -6.02 -9.34 -23.71
CA GLN A 477 -4.66 -9.81 -23.93
C GLN A 477 -3.67 -8.63 -23.80
N ASP A 478 -3.03 -8.52 -22.65
CA ASP A 478 -2.05 -7.45 -22.36
C ASP A 478 -1.02 -7.92 -21.34
N THR A 479 0.26 -7.84 -21.68
CA THR A 479 1.40 -8.19 -20.81
C THR A 479 1.95 -7.00 -20.05
N ALA A 480 1.40 -5.80 -20.21
CA ALA A 480 1.94 -4.55 -19.69
C ALA A 480 2.18 -4.58 -18.18
N MET A 481 1.30 -5.26 -17.41
CA MET A 481 1.49 -5.38 -15.96
C MET A 481 2.77 -6.13 -15.59
N CYS A 482 3.05 -7.25 -16.25
CA CYS A 482 4.27 -8.02 -16.00
C CYS A 482 5.52 -7.22 -16.36
N GLU A 483 5.50 -6.49 -17.46
CA GLU A 483 6.61 -5.64 -17.89
C GLU A 483 6.86 -4.50 -16.90
N ALA A 484 5.80 -3.84 -16.42
CA ALA A 484 5.89 -2.79 -15.42
C ALA A 484 6.46 -3.31 -14.11
N MET A 485 5.97 -4.45 -13.61
CA MET A 485 6.45 -5.04 -12.36
C MET A 485 7.86 -5.61 -12.46
N LEU A 486 8.29 -6.07 -13.65
CA LEU A 486 9.69 -6.41 -13.92
C LEU A 486 10.60 -5.18 -13.92
N ALA A 487 10.09 -4.00 -14.22
CA ALA A 487 10.85 -2.76 -14.18
C ALA A 487 11.07 -2.22 -12.76
N GLU A 488 10.27 -2.63 -11.79
CA GLU A 488 10.42 -2.23 -10.39
C GLU A 488 11.62 -2.93 -9.70
N SER A 489 11.97 -2.47 -8.50
CA SER A 489 13.05 -3.06 -7.69
C SER A 489 12.77 -4.53 -7.36
N SER A 490 13.72 -5.39 -7.64
CA SER A 490 13.65 -6.82 -7.34
C SER A 490 13.78 -7.17 -5.86
N ASN A 491 14.19 -6.21 -5.02
CA ASN A 491 14.09 -6.35 -3.57
C ASN A 491 12.63 -6.56 -3.13
N VAL A 492 11.68 -5.94 -3.85
CA VAL A 492 10.25 -5.92 -3.51
C VAL A 492 9.39 -6.60 -4.57
N SER A 493 9.66 -6.39 -5.85
CA SER A 493 8.82 -6.89 -6.95
C SER A 493 9.41 -8.16 -7.56
N ARG A 494 8.63 -9.24 -7.57
CA ARG A 494 8.99 -10.52 -8.20
C ARG A 494 7.90 -10.93 -9.19
N VAL A 495 8.28 -11.32 -10.41
CA VAL A 495 7.36 -11.76 -11.46
C VAL A 495 7.62 -13.22 -11.79
N LEU A 496 6.61 -14.05 -11.59
CA LEU A 496 6.64 -15.50 -11.78
C LEU A 496 5.65 -15.95 -12.83
N PHE A 497 6.01 -16.98 -13.60
CA PHE A 497 5.15 -17.60 -14.60
C PHE A 497 4.92 -19.06 -14.24
N ALA A 498 3.85 -19.34 -13.48
CA ALA A 498 3.47 -20.71 -13.13
C ALA A 498 2.85 -21.43 -14.34
N VAL A 499 3.12 -22.73 -14.50
CA VAL A 499 2.72 -23.48 -15.68
C VAL A 499 1.79 -24.65 -15.39
N ASP A 500 1.77 -25.09 -14.15
CA ASP A 500 0.96 -26.22 -13.70
C ASP A 500 0.52 -26.05 -12.25
N TYR A 501 -0.30 -26.96 -11.78
CA TYR A 501 -0.81 -26.98 -10.41
C TYR A 501 0.31 -26.85 -9.36
N ASN A 502 1.40 -27.62 -9.52
CA ASN A 502 2.46 -27.66 -8.53
C ASN A 502 3.28 -26.38 -8.50
N THR A 503 3.60 -25.81 -9.65
CA THR A 503 4.35 -24.54 -9.71
C THR A 503 3.52 -23.36 -9.21
N ALA A 504 2.20 -23.36 -9.44
CA ALA A 504 1.29 -22.36 -8.91
C ALA A 504 1.19 -22.43 -7.38
N ALA A 505 0.97 -23.62 -6.83
CA ALA A 505 0.92 -23.82 -5.39
C ALA A 505 2.26 -23.47 -4.70
N ALA A 506 3.40 -23.90 -5.29
CA ALA A 506 4.74 -23.58 -4.76
C ALA A 506 5.08 -22.07 -4.88
N ALA A 507 4.59 -21.38 -5.89
CA ALA A 507 4.74 -19.92 -6.01
C ALA A 507 4.03 -19.21 -4.86
N LEU A 508 2.81 -19.62 -4.52
CA LEU A 508 2.07 -19.08 -3.39
C LEU A 508 2.74 -19.39 -2.05
N GLU A 509 3.21 -20.63 -1.85
CA GLU A 509 4.01 -21.04 -0.68
C GLU A 509 5.24 -20.12 -0.52
N THR A 510 5.99 -19.90 -1.60
CA THR A 510 7.18 -19.04 -1.61
C THR A 510 6.84 -17.58 -1.28
N CYS A 511 5.74 -17.08 -1.82
CA CYS A 511 5.26 -15.73 -1.54
C CYS A 511 4.93 -15.55 -0.06
N LEU A 512 4.06 -16.37 0.49
CA LEU A 512 3.58 -16.26 1.88
C LEU A 512 4.66 -16.58 2.92
N ALA A 513 5.72 -17.30 2.56
CA ALA A 513 6.91 -17.50 3.39
C ALA A 513 7.81 -16.25 3.47
N SER A 514 7.53 -15.22 2.69
CA SER A 514 8.31 -13.97 2.65
C SER A 514 7.49 -12.75 3.12
N ARG A 515 8.17 -11.61 3.30
CA ARG A 515 7.54 -10.37 3.79
C ARG A 515 7.84 -9.18 2.90
N GLY A 516 6.88 -8.26 2.83
CA GLY A 516 7.01 -6.95 2.21
C GLY A 516 7.26 -6.97 0.70
N ARG A 517 6.99 -8.08 0.04
CA ARG A 517 7.17 -8.23 -1.40
C ARG A 517 5.84 -8.35 -2.13
N ILE A 518 5.86 -8.02 -3.40
CA ILE A 518 4.76 -8.26 -4.32
C ILE A 518 5.20 -9.36 -5.29
N PHE A 519 4.45 -10.45 -5.31
CA PHE A 519 4.66 -11.55 -6.25
C PHE A 519 3.59 -11.48 -7.32
N THR A 520 3.92 -10.96 -8.48
CA THR A 520 3.07 -11.02 -9.67
C THR A 520 3.20 -12.40 -10.30
N VAL A 521 2.16 -13.21 -10.18
CA VAL A 521 2.17 -14.61 -10.62
C VAL A 521 1.20 -14.79 -11.78
N VAL A 522 1.72 -15.02 -12.98
CA VAL A 522 0.92 -15.34 -14.17
C VAL A 522 0.56 -16.82 -14.12
N VAL A 523 -0.75 -17.11 -14.11
CA VAL A 523 -1.27 -18.47 -13.92
C VAL A 523 -2.38 -18.75 -14.94
N PRO A 524 -2.26 -19.76 -15.83
CA PRO A 524 -3.36 -20.15 -16.70
C PRO A 524 -4.52 -20.75 -15.91
N LYS A 525 -5.75 -20.43 -16.33
CA LYS A 525 -6.96 -21.03 -15.77
C LYS A 525 -7.44 -22.27 -16.52
N SER A 526 -6.97 -22.46 -17.75
CA SER A 526 -7.21 -23.68 -18.53
C SER A 526 -6.48 -24.86 -17.93
N ASP A 527 -7.02 -26.05 -18.14
CA ASP A 527 -6.38 -27.29 -17.67
C ASP A 527 -5.02 -27.50 -18.36
N MET A 528 -4.00 -27.71 -17.56
CA MET A 528 -2.61 -27.96 -18.00
C MET A 528 -2.13 -29.32 -17.51
N PRO A 529 -1.27 -30.01 -18.29
CA PRO A 529 -0.57 -31.17 -17.77
C PRO A 529 0.37 -30.78 -16.63
N LEU A 530 0.65 -31.71 -15.75
CA LEU A 530 1.69 -31.53 -14.74
C LEU A 530 3.07 -31.67 -15.40
N PHE A 531 3.76 -30.56 -15.58
CA PHE A 531 5.12 -30.54 -16.14
C PHE A 531 6.18 -30.87 -15.10
N PHE A 532 5.94 -30.54 -13.85
CA PHE A 532 6.89 -30.65 -12.75
C PHE A 532 6.29 -31.45 -11.60
N GLY A 533 7.07 -32.40 -11.07
CA GLY A 533 6.75 -33.05 -9.81
C GLY A 533 6.97 -32.10 -8.60
N PRO A 534 6.56 -32.52 -7.39
CA PRO A 534 6.63 -31.67 -6.20
C PRO A 534 8.01 -31.07 -5.92
N GLU A 535 9.07 -31.89 -5.96
CA GLU A 535 10.43 -31.40 -5.70
C GLU A 535 10.97 -30.52 -6.82
N GLN A 536 10.63 -30.84 -8.07
CA GLN A 536 11.05 -30.02 -9.21
C GLN A 536 10.38 -28.64 -9.18
N ALA A 537 9.09 -28.56 -8.81
CA ALA A 537 8.38 -27.29 -8.65
C ALA A 537 9.06 -26.42 -7.59
N ARG A 538 9.34 -26.95 -6.39
CA ARG A 538 10.04 -26.22 -5.33
C ARG A 538 11.46 -25.82 -5.75
N ARG A 539 12.18 -26.71 -6.45
CA ARG A 539 13.51 -26.40 -6.98
C ARG A 539 13.47 -25.26 -7.98
N LEU A 540 12.48 -25.26 -8.87
CA LEU A 540 12.27 -24.20 -9.86
C LEU A 540 12.07 -22.83 -9.20
N LEU A 541 11.28 -22.75 -8.11
CA LEU A 541 11.09 -21.52 -7.35
C LEU A 541 12.38 -21.04 -6.64
N ARG A 542 13.21 -21.98 -6.17
CA ARG A 542 14.51 -21.65 -5.55
C ARG A 542 15.51 -21.13 -6.59
N GLU A 543 15.61 -21.77 -7.76
CA GLU A 543 16.62 -21.48 -8.79
C GLU A 543 16.19 -20.47 -9.84
N GLY A 544 14.88 -20.24 -10.02
CA GLY A 544 14.31 -19.34 -11.02
C GLY A 544 14.23 -19.93 -12.43
N ALA A 545 14.99 -20.97 -12.72
CA ALA A 545 14.97 -21.71 -13.99
C ALA A 545 15.45 -23.15 -13.82
N LEU A 546 15.01 -24.04 -14.71
CA LEU A 546 15.49 -25.42 -14.76
C LEU A 546 15.78 -25.84 -16.21
N VAL A 547 16.79 -26.69 -16.38
CA VAL A 547 17.05 -27.43 -17.61
C VAL A 547 16.15 -28.66 -17.64
N LEU A 548 15.23 -28.74 -18.59
CA LEU A 548 14.29 -29.85 -18.75
C LEU A 548 14.85 -30.96 -19.66
N ILE A 549 15.51 -30.56 -20.74
CA ILE A 549 16.19 -31.45 -21.67
C ILE A 549 17.64 -30.96 -21.79
N PRO A 550 18.62 -31.73 -21.36
CA PRO A 550 20.02 -31.28 -21.36
C PRO A 550 20.61 -31.14 -22.77
N GLY A 551 20.16 -31.97 -23.73
CA GLY A 551 20.52 -31.88 -25.14
C GLY A 551 22.03 -31.87 -25.37
N GLU A 552 22.75 -32.85 -24.89
CA GLU A 552 24.19 -32.94 -25.09
C GLU A 552 24.49 -33.36 -26.53
N PRO A 553 25.11 -32.51 -27.33
CA PRO A 553 25.46 -32.85 -28.71
C PRO A 553 26.68 -33.76 -28.75
N SER A 554 26.70 -34.73 -29.65
CA SER A 554 27.98 -35.31 -30.13
C SER A 554 28.76 -34.19 -30.87
N ALA A 555 30.10 -34.31 -30.93
CA ALA A 555 30.98 -33.27 -31.50
C ALA A 555 30.68 -32.86 -32.96
N GLN A 556 29.76 -33.52 -33.62
CA GLN A 556 29.40 -33.29 -35.03
C GLN A 556 27.93 -32.87 -35.26
N GLN A 557 27.12 -32.73 -34.20
CA GLN A 557 25.69 -32.40 -34.38
C GLN A 557 25.41 -30.91 -34.11
N PRO A 558 24.57 -30.26 -34.91
CA PRO A 558 24.09 -28.93 -34.63
C PRO A 558 23.29 -28.91 -33.32
N ARG A 559 23.44 -27.86 -32.53
CA ARG A 559 22.78 -27.68 -31.23
C ARG A 559 21.84 -26.48 -31.25
N VAL A 560 20.61 -26.67 -30.78
CA VAL A 560 19.65 -25.61 -30.56
C VAL A 560 19.36 -25.50 -29.05
N ILE A 561 19.28 -24.27 -28.54
CA ILE A 561 18.81 -23.99 -27.18
C ILE A 561 17.46 -23.31 -27.31
N LEU A 562 16.45 -23.89 -26.67
CA LEU A 562 15.11 -23.34 -26.59
C LEU A 562 14.85 -22.98 -25.12
N SER A 563 14.36 -21.76 -24.87
CA SER A 563 13.96 -21.32 -23.53
C SER A 563 12.50 -20.88 -23.57
N ALA A 564 11.73 -21.24 -22.55
CA ALA A 564 10.34 -20.89 -22.41
C ALA A 564 10.10 -20.12 -21.12
N ILE A 565 9.21 -19.10 -21.20
CA ILE A 565 8.59 -18.38 -20.11
C ILE A 565 7.08 -18.49 -20.33
N GLY A 566 6.34 -19.03 -19.37
CA GLY A 566 4.89 -19.24 -19.48
C GLY A 566 4.48 -20.62 -19.98
N ALA A 567 3.25 -21.02 -19.67
CA ALA A 567 2.76 -22.38 -19.85
C ALA A 567 2.56 -22.76 -21.31
N PHE A 568 1.92 -21.88 -22.09
CA PHE A 568 1.65 -22.15 -23.51
C PHE A 568 2.93 -22.16 -24.34
N GLN A 569 3.88 -21.29 -24.00
CA GLN A 569 5.20 -21.25 -24.61
C GLN A 569 5.98 -22.52 -24.30
N LEU A 570 5.92 -23.03 -23.06
CA LEU A 570 6.56 -24.28 -22.69
C LEU A 570 6.02 -25.45 -23.51
N GLN A 571 4.69 -25.56 -23.68
CA GLN A 571 4.10 -26.59 -24.55
C GLN A 571 4.63 -26.54 -25.97
N GLN A 572 4.73 -25.33 -26.55
CA GLN A 572 5.24 -25.20 -27.94
C GLN A 572 6.73 -25.53 -28.03
N VAL A 573 7.51 -25.13 -27.02
CA VAL A 573 8.95 -25.45 -26.99
C VAL A 573 9.19 -26.96 -26.86
N LEU A 574 8.42 -27.66 -26.04
CA LEU A 574 8.51 -29.13 -25.91
C LEU A 574 8.13 -29.83 -27.23
N ARG A 575 7.06 -29.36 -27.91
CA ARG A 575 6.70 -29.87 -29.25
C ARG A 575 7.80 -29.62 -30.29
N ALA A 576 8.43 -28.44 -30.25
CA ALA A 576 9.54 -28.12 -31.16
C ALA A 576 10.76 -28.98 -30.84
N ALA A 577 11.06 -29.26 -29.59
CA ALA A 577 12.17 -30.14 -29.17
C ALA A 577 12.00 -31.56 -29.72
N SER A 578 10.79 -32.14 -29.60
CA SER A 578 10.50 -33.47 -30.17
C SER A 578 10.72 -33.50 -31.71
N ARG A 579 10.31 -32.46 -32.42
CA ARG A 579 10.54 -32.37 -33.88
C ARG A 579 12.02 -32.21 -34.26
N LEU A 580 12.81 -31.55 -33.40
CA LEU A 580 14.26 -31.42 -33.59
C LEU A 580 14.95 -32.76 -33.36
N GLU A 581 14.51 -33.52 -32.36
CA GLU A 581 15.00 -34.86 -32.07
C GLU A 581 14.76 -35.82 -33.23
N GLU A 582 13.53 -35.81 -33.79
CA GLU A 582 13.21 -36.58 -35.02
C GLU A 582 14.17 -36.28 -36.18
N LYS A 583 14.65 -35.03 -36.26
CA LYS A 583 15.63 -34.56 -37.27
C LYS A 583 17.09 -34.77 -36.84
N ARG A 584 17.34 -35.42 -35.70
CA ARG A 584 18.68 -35.66 -35.13
C ARG A 584 19.43 -34.34 -34.83
N ILE A 585 18.72 -33.29 -34.45
CA ILE A 585 19.28 -32.02 -34.00
C ILE A 585 19.25 -32.00 -32.47
N ALA A 586 20.41 -31.90 -31.84
CA ALA A 586 20.49 -31.84 -30.39
C ALA A 586 19.78 -30.57 -29.88
N CYS A 587 18.83 -30.72 -28.94
CA CYS A 587 18.04 -29.62 -28.40
C CYS A 587 18.13 -29.57 -26.88
N ARG A 588 18.60 -28.45 -26.36
CA ARG A 588 18.49 -28.16 -24.93
C ARG A 588 17.21 -27.35 -24.69
N VAL A 589 16.44 -27.73 -23.68
CA VAL A 589 15.25 -26.99 -23.28
C VAL A 589 15.41 -26.46 -21.85
N ASN A 590 15.24 -25.16 -21.70
CA ASN A 590 15.19 -24.48 -20.40
C ASN A 590 13.77 -23.96 -20.14
N TYR A 591 13.33 -24.03 -18.90
CA TYR A 591 12.16 -23.31 -18.43
C TYR A 591 12.58 -22.24 -17.42
N ILE A 592 12.11 -21.01 -17.59
CA ILE A 592 12.41 -19.86 -16.73
C ILE A 592 11.11 -19.44 -16.08
N ILE A 593 10.98 -19.66 -14.77
CA ILE A 593 9.79 -19.25 -14.01
C ILE A 593 9.89 -17.80 -13.56
N GLU A 594 11.11 -17.31 -13.27
CA GLU A 594 11.37 -15.98 -12.73
C GLU A 594 12.41 -15.24 -13.56
N PRO A 595 11.98 -14.60 -14.68
CA PRO A 595 12.90 -13.93 -15.60
C PRO A 595 13.67 -12.77 -14.96
N GLY A 596 13.12 -12.13 -13.93
CA GLY A 596 13.75 -11.04 -13.20
C GLY A 596 15.12 -11.39 -12.61
N ARG A 597 15.39 -12.67 -12.30
CA ARG A 597 16.69 -13.13 -11.79
C ARG A 597 17.82 -13.16 -12.82
N PHE A 598 17.48 -13.06 -14.11
CA PHE A 598 18.42 -13.21 -15.22
C PHE A 598 18.63 -11.90 -15.97
N ARG A 599 18.33 -10.79 -15.35
CA ARG A 599 18.57 -9.42 -15.83
C ARG A 599 19.55 -8.69 -14.89
N ASP A 600 19.97 -7.51 -15.29
CA ASP A 600 20.76 -6.64 -14.43
C ASP A 600 20.00 -6.35 -13.11
N PRO A 601 20.69 -6.38 -11.97
CA PRO A 601 20.09 -6.06 -10.69
C PRO A 601 19.39 -4.70 -10.69
N ARG A 602 18.21 -4.63 -10.07
CA ARG A 602 17.43 -3.40 -9.88
C ARG A 602 17.16 -3.11 -8.41
N GLY A 603 17.87 -3.78 -7.53
CA GLY A 603 17.80 -3.61 -6.09
C GLY A 603 19.15 -3.81 -5.43
N SER A 604 19.32 -3.24 -4.25
CA SER A 604 20.59 -3.29 -3.48
C SER A 604 20.87 -4.65 -2.82
N ARG A 605 19.91 -5.57 -2.85
CA ARG A 605 19.98 -6.87 -2.17
C ARG A 605 20.04 -8.08 -3.12
N GLU A 606 20.25 -7.82 -4.42
CA GLU A 606 20.43 -8.87 -5.44
C GLU A 606 21.86 -9.33 -5.59
#